data_07192aed760f8a9fe7ca6a0a4133fb82
#
_entry.id   07192aed760f8a9fe7ca6a0a4133fb82
#
_cell.length_a   1.000
_cell.length_b   1.000
_cell.length_c   1.000
_cell.angle_alpha   90.00
_cell.angle_beta   90.00
_cell.angle_gamma   90.00
#
_symmetry.space_group_name_H-M   'P 1'
#
loop_
_entity.id
_entity.type
_entity.pdbx_description
1 polymer ?
#
loop_
_entity_poly.entity_id
_entity_poly.type
_entity_poly.pdbx_seq_one_letter_code
_entity_poly.pdbx_strand_id
1 'polypeptide(L)'
;LGGLMALMLLILVACSQQKAKPVIDKEKVKAEIQEIENKFAAVYTHRNVDSLTYYGDSAVSYFVGQEPIKGKEAIHQFIIEELKDFPKGAKIVNETMEIYVTDDGNNVAEIGSYKRVDSTGKVLQNGHYFSFFAKRNGKYVCTRDMATSHATPE
;
A
#
# COMPACT_ATOMS: atom_id res chain seq x y z
N LEU A 1 -51.43 61.05 -6.89
CA LEU A 1 -50.67 60.61 -5.72
C LEU A 1 -50.15 59.21 -5.99
N GLY A 2 -48.98 59.10 -6.60
CA GLY A 2 -48.36 57.82 -6.95
C GLY A 2 -47.22 57.51 -5.99
N GLY A 3 -47.38 56.40 -5.25
CA GLY A 3 -46.34 55.84 -4.42
C GLY A 3 -45.47 54.86 -5.24
N LEU A 4 -44.26 55.22 -5.54
CA LEU A 4 -43.26 54.39 -6.21
C LEU A 4 -42.62 53.48 -5.17
N MET A 5 -43.03 52.20 -5.13
CA MET A 5 -42.43 51.20 -4.26
C MET A 5 -41.22 50.59 -4.94
N ALA A 6 -40.03 51.04 -4.54
CA ALA A 6 -38.76 50.50 -5.02
C ALA A 6 -38.53 49.12 -4.37
N LEU A 7 -38.66 48.06 -5.15
CA LEU A 7 -38.33 46.71 -4.77
C LEU A 7 -36.82 46.50 -4.87
N MET A 8 -36.12 46.59 -3.73
CA MET A 8 -34.66 46.37 -3.65
C MET A 8 -34.40 44.87 -3.65
N LEU A 9 -33.98 44.31 -4.80
CA LEU A 9 -33.57 42.91 -4.97
C LEU A 9 -32.19 42.75 -4.32
N LEU A 10 -32.14 42.16 -3.12
CA LEU A 10 -30.93 41.70 -2.48
C LEU A 10 -30.47 40.40 -3.17
N ILE A 11 -29.52 40.52 -4.08
CA ILE A 11 -28.79 39.37 -4.67
C ILE A 11 -27.79 38.86 -3.63
N LEU A 12 -28.16 37.80 -2.90
CA LEU A 12 -27.23 37.05 -2.06
C LEU A 12 -26.27 36.26 -2.98
N VAL A 13 -25.11 36.81 -3.27
CA VAL A 13 -24.01 36.08 -3.88
C VAL A 13 -23.47 35.11 -2.83
N ALA A 14 -23.98 33.89 -2.82
CA ALA A 14 -23.41 32.81 -2.07
C ALA A 14 -22.08 32.43 -2.73
N CYS A 15 -20.99 33.07 -2.30
CA CYS A 15 -19.63 32.59 -2.59
C CYS A 15 -19.47 31.21 -1.96
N SER A 16 -19.70 30.15 -2.73
CA SER A 16 -19.26 28.80 -2.36
C SER A 16 -17.73 28.86 -2.26
N GLN A 17 -17.20 28.97 -1.05
CA GLN A 17 -15.76 28.76 -0.80
C GLN A 17 -15.44 27.32 -1.16
N GLN A 18 -15.00 27.12 -2.37
CA GLN A 18 -14.43 25.86 -2.82
C GLN A 18 -13.17 25.64 -1.96
N LYS A 19 -13.26 24.76 -0.95
CA LYS A 19 -12.10 24.39 -0.14
C LYS A 19 -11.01 23.91 -1.10
N ALA A 20 -9.87 24.59 -1.10
CA ALA A 20 -8.73 24.18 -1.87
C ALA A 20 -8.42 22.70 -1.55
N LYS A 21 -8.29 21.90 -2.60
CA LYS A 21 -7.90 20.48 -2.43
C LYS A 21 -6.55 20.44 -1.70
N PRO A 22 -6.38 19.57 -0.69
CA PRO A 22 -5.09 19.44 -0.02
C PRO A 22 -4.02 19.05 -1.06
N VAL A 23 -2.91 19.75 -1.04
CA VAL A 23 -1.74 19.38 -1.86
C VAL A 23 -1.12 18.15 -1.23
N ILE A 24 -1.15 17.03 -1.95
CA ILE A 24 -0.56 15.77 -1.48
C ILE A 24 0.95 15.82 -1.72
N ASP A 25 1.71 15.69 -0.64
CA ASP A 25 3.16 15.51 -0.69
C ASP A 25 3.48 14.05 -1.07
N LYS A 26 3.75 13.83 -2.35
CA LYS A 26 4.00 12.49 -2.90
C LYS A 26 5.28 11.86 -2.33
N GLU A 27 6.31 12.64 -2.08
CA GLU A 27 7.56 12.12 -1.52
C GLU A 27 7.36 11.62 -0.09
N LYS A 28 6.58 12.35 0.70
CA LYS A 28 6.18 11.91 2.03
C LYS A 28 5.36 10.62 1.99
N VAL A 29 4.39 10.53 1.07
CA VAL A 29 3.60 9.31 0.89
C VAL A 29 4.49 8.14 0.46
N LYS A 30 5.42 8.35 -0.48
CA LYS A 30 6.37 7.31 -0.92
C LYS A 30 7.21 6.80 0.24
N ALA A 31 7.72 7.69 1.07
CA ALA A 31 8.48 7.31 2.26
C ALA A 31 7.64 6.51 3.28
N GLU A 32 6.35 6.86 3.46
CA GLU A 32 5.43 6.13 4.32
C GLU A 32 5.16 4.71 3.79
N ILE A 33 4.95 4.55 2.48
CA ILE A 33 4.77 3.24 1.84
C ILE A 33 6.05 2.40 1.96
N GLN A 34 7.23 2.97 1.67
CA GLN A 34 8.50 2.27 1.85
C GLN A 34 8.69 1.76 3.29
N GLU A 35 8.27 2.53 4.29
CA GLU A 35 8.37 2.11 5.69
C GLU A 35 7.41 0.94 6.00
N ILE A 36 6.24 0.90 5.35
CA ILE A 36 5.30 -0.22 5.44
C ILE A 36 5.92 -1.48 4.81
N GLU A 37 6.56 -1.34 3.65
CA GLU A 37 7.27 -2.44 2.98
C GLU A 37 8.46 -2.95 3.80
N ASN A 38 9.22 -2.08 4.45
CA ASN A 38 10.30 -2.45 5.36
C ASN A 38 9.79 -3.28 6.54
N LYS A 39 8.64 -2.92 7.12
CA LYS A 39 8.00 -3.68 8.21
C LYS A 39 7.51 -5.05 7.74
N PHE A 40 6.95 -5.12 6.54
CA PHE A 40 6.58 -6.40 5.93
C PHE A 40 7.82 -7.31 5.77
N ALA A 41 8.90 -6.81 5.19
CA ALA A 41 10.14 -7.54 5.04
C ALA A 41 10.75 -8.00 6.38
N ALA A 42 10.60 -7.18 7.44
CA ALA A 42 11.07 -7.51 8.78
C ALA A 42 10.33 -8.73 9.38
N VAL A 43 9.06 -8.97 9.02
CA VAL A 43 8.31 -10.16 9.44
C VAL A 43 9.04 -11.43 9.03
N TYR A 44 9.53 -11.51 7.80
CA TYR A 44 10.30 -12.65 7.28
C TYR A 44 11.67 -12.76 7.95
N THR A 45 12.38 -11.64 8.10
CA THR A 45 13.70 -11.61 8.73
C THR A 45 13.66 -12.08 10.19
N HIS A 46 12.66 -11.65 10.95
CA HIS A 46 12.50 -11.98 12.36
C HIS A 46 11.58 -13.18 12.59
N ARG A 47 10.96 -13.72 11.54
CA ARG A 47 10.00 -14.85 11.59
C ARG A 47 8.84 -14.59 12.55
N ASN A 48 8.38 -13.34 12.63
CA ASN A 48 7.36 -12.88 13.56
C ASN A 48 6.11 -12.40 12.82
N VAL A 49 5.21 -13.33 12.48
CA VAL A 49 3.97 -13.03 11.76
C VAL A 49 2.99 -12.21 12.61
N ASP A 50 3.04 -12.34 13.93
CA ASP A 50 2.15 -11.58 14.83
C ASP A 50 2.38 -10.07 14.74
N SER A 51 3.57 -9.63 14.26
CA SER A 51 3.87 -8.23 13.99
C SER A 51 3.34 -7.71 12.66
N LEU A 52 2.73 -8.56 11.83
CA LEU A 52 2.26 -8.19 10.50
C LEU A 52 1.01 -7.32 10.55
N THR A 53 1.18 -6.03 10.26
CA THR A 53 0.10 -5.03 10.18
C THR A 53 -0.16 -4.53 8.76
N TYR A 54 0.42 -5.20 7.78
CA TYR A 54 0.43 -4.81 6.37
C TYR A 54 -0.96 -4.87 5.72
N TYR A 55 -1.72 -5.91 6.00
CA TYR A 55 -2.99 -6.20 5.33
C TYR A 55 -4.20 -5.65 6.07
N GLY A 56 -5.16 -5.09 5.30
CA GLY A 56 -6.51 -4.82 5.78
C GLY A 56 -7.35 -6.09 5.87
N ASP A 57 -8.44 -6.08 6.65
CA ASP A 57 -9.26 -7.26 6.95
C ASP A 57 -9.81 -7.96 5.70
N SER A 58 -10.18 -7.20 4.66
CA SER A 58 -10.70 -7.72 3.38
C SER A 58 -9.65 -7.77 2.25
N ALA A 59 -8.37 -7.83 2.60
CA ALA A 59 -7.29 -7.91 1.63
C ALA A 59 -7.39 -9.18 0.77
N VAL A 60 -6.89 -9.09 -0.46
CA VAL A 60 -6.71 -10.25 -1.33
C VAL A 60 -5.30 -10.23 -1.89
N SER A 61 -4.57 -11.31 -1.70
CA SER A 61 -3.21 -11.48 -2.20
C SER A 61 -3.17 -12.52 -3.32
N TYR A 62 -2.39 -12.21 -4.37
CA TYR A 62 -2.27 -13.02 -5.58
C TYR A 62 -0.84 -13.54 -5.68
N PHE A 63 -0.58 -14.70 -5.07
CA PHE A 63 0.71 -15.36 -5.13
C PHE A 63 0.85 -16.21 -6.39
N VAL A 64 2.08 -16.32 -6.89
CA VAL A 64 2.37 -17.10 -8.09
C VAL A 64 1.99 -18.57 -7.88
N GLY A 65 1.25 -19.13 -8.84
CA GLY A 65 0.89 -20.56 -8.83
C GLY A 65 -0.21 -20.95 -7.85
N GLN A 66 -0.95 -19.98 -7.30
CA GLN A 66 -2.01 -20.23 -6.35
C GLN A 66 -3.29 -19.47 -6.68
N GLU A 67 -4.42 -19.95 -6.18
CA GLU A 67 -5.66 -19.20 -6.16
C GLU A 67 -5.55 -17.98 -5.23
N PRO A 68 -6.28 -16.89 -5.51
CA PRO A 68 -6.24 -15.69 -4.68
C PRO A 68 -6.59 -15.99 -3.21
N ILE A 69 -5.73 -15.58 -2.30
CA ILE A 69 -5.93 -15.75 -0.86
C ILE A 69 -6.72 -14.55 -0.34
N LYS A 70 -7.87 -14.79 0.27
CA LYS A 70 -8.84 -13.76 0.66
C LYS A 70 -8.93 -13.63 2.17
N GLY A 71 -8.76 -12.41 2.66
CA GLY A 71 -8.84 -12.04 4.06
C GLY A 71 -7.50 -12.09 4.77
N LYS A 72 -7.32 -11.16 5.70
CA LYS A 72 -6.09 -10.97 6.47
C LYS A 72 -5.64 -12.26 7.18
N GLU A 73 -6.57 -12.97 7.82
CA GLU A 73 -6.27 -14.20 8.57
C GLU A 73 -5.76 -15.30 7.66
N ALA A 74 -6.38 -15.49 6.49
CA ALA A 74 -5.93 -16.50 5.53
C ALA A 74 -4.55 -16.16 4.96
N ILE A 75 -4.26 -14.88 4.70
CA ILE A 75 -2.94 -14.41 4.26
C ILE A 75 -1.91 -14.64 5.38
N HIS A 76 -2.25 -14.35 6.63
CA HIS A 76 -1.39 -14.63 7.79
C HIS A 76 -1.01 -16.12 7.87
N GLN A 77 -1.99 -17.01 7.75
CA GLN A 77 -1.73 -18.45 7.79
C GLN A 77 -0.83 -18.89 6.62
N PHE A 78 -1.06 -18.36 5.44
CA PHE A 78 -0.20 -18.62 4.29
C PHE A 78 1.26 -18.19 4.55
N ILE A 79 1.49 -17.00 5.12
CA ILE A 79 2.85 -16.51 5.43
C ILE A 79 3.50 -17.38 6.52
N ILE A 80 2.74 -17.88 7.50
CA ILE A 80 3.24 -18.84 8.51
C ILE A 80 3.77 -20.10 7.82
N GLU A 81 3.03 -20.65 6.86
CA GLU A 81 3.46 -21.82 6.11
C GLU A 81 4.71 -21.52 5.25
N GLU A 82 4.72 -20.39 4.51
CA GLU A 82 5.90 -19.97 3.75
C GLU A 82 7.16 -19.85 4.61
N LEU A 83 7.01 -19.36 5.84
CA LEU A 83 8.14 -19.21 6.76
C LEU A 83 8.78 -20.52 7.16
N LYS A 84 8.08 -21.67 7.07
CA LYS A 84 8.67 -22.99 7.37
C LYS A 84 9.80 -23.31 6.41
N ASP A 85 9.62 -22.97 5.12
CA ASP A 85 10.57 -23.23 4.05
C ASP A 85 11.51 -22.03 3.78
N PHE A 86 11.28 -20.89 4.44
CA PHE A 86 12.12 -19.71 4.28
C PHE A 86 13.50 -19.97 4.90
N PRO A 87 14.62 -19.83 4.15
CA PRO A 87 15.95 -20.18 4.65
C PRO A 87 16.32 -19.39 5.90
N LYS A 88 16.93 -20.06 6.88
CA LYS A 88 17.42 -19.39 8.09
C LYS A 88 18.48 -18.34 7.75
N GLY A 89 18.32 -17.14 8.31
CA GLY A 89 19.20 -16.01 8.05
C GLY A 89 18.99 -15.31 6.72
N ALA A 90 18.05 -15.80 5.88
CA ALA A 90 17.65 -15.07 4.70
C ALA A 90 16.84 -13.82 5.05
N LYS A 91 16.83 -12.84 4.13
CA LYS A 91 16.10 -11.58 4.27
C LYS A 91 15.32 -11.30 2.99
N ILE A 92 14.24 -10.55 3.13
CA ILE A 92 13.60 -9.85 2.02
C ILE A 92 14.03 -8.38 2.07
N VAL A 93 14.32 -7.81 0.92
CA VAL A 93 14.58 -6.38 0.74
C VAL A 93 13.60 -5.88 -0.30
N ASN A 94 12.70 -4.99 0.12
CA ASN A 94 11.71 -4.36 -0.74
C ASN A 94 12.14 -2.92 -1.06
N GLU A 95 11.88 -2.50 -2.30
CA GLU A 95 12.12 -1.13 -2.76
C GLU A 95 10.87 -0.60 -3.45
N THR A 96 10.29 0.46 -2.93
CA THR A 96 9.20 1.22 -3.55
C THR A 96 9.75 2.02 -4.72
N MET A 97 9.50 1.57 -5.95
CA MET A 97 9.98 2.24 -7.17
C MET A 97 9.10 3.43 -7.53
N GLU A 98 7.82 3.19 -7.67
CA GLU A 98 6.83 4.17 -8.13
C GLU A 98 5.59 4.13 -7.25
N ILE A 99 4.93 5.29 -7.08
CA ILE A 99 3.62 5.39 -6.47
C ILE A 99 2.68 6.26 -7.29
N TYR A 100 1.41 5.91 -7.27
CA TYR A 100 0.29 6.66 -7.83
C TYR A 100 -0.72 6.93 -6.72
N VAL A 101 -0.82 8.19 -6.32
CA VAL A 101 -1.67 8.62 -5.19
C VAL A 101 -2.93 9.28 -5.72
N THR A 102 -4.10 8.95 -5.17
CA THR A 102 -5.35 9.65 -5.48
C THR A 102 -5.33 11.09 -4.98
N ASP A 103 -6.12 11.97 -5.60
CA ASP A 103 -6.18 13.42 -5.27
C ASP A 103 -6.52 13.71 -3.80
N ASP A 104 -7.22 12.80 -3.14
CA ASP A 104 -7.60 12.90 -1.73
C ASP A 104 -6.57 12.26 -0.78
N GLY A 105 -5.52 11.62 -1.32
CA GLY A 105 -4.49 10.93 -0.57
C GLY A 105 -4.96 9.66 0.15
N ASN A 106 -6.15 9.14 -0.19
CA ASN A 106 -6.72 7.99 0.52
C ASN A 106 -6.33 6.65 -0.07
N ASN A 107 -5.88 6.62 -1.33
CA ASN A 107 -5.45 5.40 -1.98
C ASN A 107 -4.10 5.60 -2.66
N VAL A 108 -3.30 4.53 -2.66
CA VAL A 108 -1.98 4.49 -3.31
C VAL A 108 -1.85 3.18 -4.06
N ALA A 109 -1.52 3.26 -5.34
CA ALA A 109 -0.99 2.13 -6.08
C ALA A 109 0.55 2.23 -6.06
N GLU A 110 1.21 1.13 -5.77
CA GLU A 110 2.66 1.01 -5.72
C GLU A 110 3.16 -0.01 -6.72
N ILE A 111 4.28 0.30 -7.34
CA ILE A 111 5.12 -0.64 -8.07
C ILE A 111 6.46 -0.70 -7.34
N GLY A 112 6.85 -1.89 -6.94
CA GLY A 112 8.12 -2.10 -6.25
C GLY A 112 8.92 -3.28 -6.80
N SER A 113 10.14 -3.40 -6.32
CA SER A 113 11.00 -4.56 -6.54
C SER A 113 11.34 -5.24 -5.23
N TYR A 114 11.58 -6.53 -5.28
CA TYR A 114 12.05 -7.27 -4.11
C TYR A 114 13.25 -8.15 -4.45
N LYS A 115 14.05 -8.40 -3.42
CA LYS A 115 15.12 -9.39 -3.44
C LYS A 115 15.02 -10.24 -2.19
N ARG A 116 15.09 -11.55 -2.37
CA ARG A 116 15.31 -12.50 -1.28
C ARG A 116 16.81 -12.84 -1.29
N VAL A 117 17.49 -12.58 -0.20
CA VAL A 117 18.94 -12.80 -0.09
C VAL A 117 19.25 -13.75 1.07
N ASP A 118 20.26 -14.60 0.94
CA ASP A 118 20.73 -15.44 2.02
C ASP A 118 21.58 -14.66 3.05
N SER A 119 22.08 -15.37 4.06
CA SER A 119 22.91 -14.78 5.12
C SER A 119 24.26 -14.23 4.62
N THR A 120 24.69 -14.61 3.40
CA THR A 120 25.92 -14.12 2.77
C THR A 120 25.68 -12.92 1.86
N GLY A 121 24.40 -12.59 1.60
CA GLY A 121 23.99 -11.54 0.67
C GLY A 121 23.78 -12.03 -0.77
N LYS A 122 23.91 -13.34 -1.03
CA LYS A 122 23.63 -13.91 -2.35
C LYS A 122 22.12 -13.82 -2.62
N VAL A 123 21.77 -13.35 -3.82
CA VAL A 123 20.38 -13.28 -4.26
C VAL A 123 19.86 -14.69 -4.56
N LEU A 124 18.84 -15.10 -3.84
CA LEU A 124 18.12 -16.38 -4.02
C LEU A 124 16.96 -16.24 -5.00
N GLN A 125 16.29 -15.09 -4.96
CA GLN A 125 15.14 -14.77 -5.81
C GLN A 125 15.00 -13.26 -5.90
N ASN A 126 14.49 -12.76 -7.00
CA ASN A 126 14.08 -11.36 -7.17
C ASN A 126 12.87 -11.25 -8.07
N GLY A 127 12.25 -10.09 -8.07
CA GLY A 127 11.08 -9.81 -8.91
C GLY A 127 10.52 -8.43 -8.65
N HIS A 128 9.30 -8.25 -9.13
CA HIS A 128 8.53 -7.03 -8.92
C HIS A 128 7.22 -7.36 -8.22
N TYR A 129 6.68 -6.36 -7.56
CA TYR A 129 5.35 -6.46 -6.94
C TYR A 129 4.52 -5.22 -7.25
N PHE A 130 3.22 -5.39 -7.18
CA PHE A 130 2.23 -4.35 -7.21
C PHE A 130 1.40 -4.44 -5.94
N SER A 131 1.25 -3.32 -5.24
CA SER A 131 0.42 -3.23 -4.05
C SER A 131 -0.57 -2.07 -4.16
N PHE A 132 -1.79 -2.29 -3.70
CA PHE A 132 -2.80 -1.26 -3.61
C PHE A 132 -3.17 -1.02 -2.16
N PHE A 133 -2.85 0.17 -1.68
CA PHE A 133 -3.11 0.61 -0.32
C PHE A 133 -4.35 1.49 -0.25
N ALA A 134 -5.08 1.36 0.84
CA ALA A 134 -6.15 2.29 1.21
C ALA A 134 -5.95 2.78 2.65
N LYS A 135 -6.26 4.05 2.89
CA LYS A 135 -6.20 4.62 4.24
C LYS A 135 -7.35 4.09 5.10
N ARG A 136 -7.02 3.55 6.27
CA ARG A 136 -7.97 3.11 7.28
C ARG A 136 -7.53 3.67 8.63
N ASN A 137 -8.40 4.45 9.28
CA ASN A 137 -8.07 5.12 10.56
C ASN A 137 -6.76 5.92 10.49
N GLY A 138 -6.54 6.62 9.36
CA GLY A 138 -5.36 7.46 9.13
C GLY A 138 -4.08 6.73 8.72
N LYS A 139 -4.08 5.39 8.61
CA LYS A 139 -2.92 4.57 8.21
C LYS A 139 -3.21 3.84 6.90
N TYR A 140 -2.20 3.71 6.06
CA TYR A 140 -2.30 2.86 4.87
C TYR A 140 -2.22 1.38 5.25
N VAL A 141 -3.11 0.58 4.66
CA VAL A 141 -3.10 -0.88 4.72
C VAL A 141 -3.25 -1.42 3.31
N CYS A 142 -2.53 -2.49 2.98
CA CYS A 142 -2.64 -3.17 1.70
C CYS A 142 -4.01 -3.86 1.60
N THR A 143 -4.68 -3.66 0.48
CA THR A 143 -5.97 -4.27 0.17
C THR A 143 -5.88 -5.26 -0.98
N ARG A 144 -4.91 -5.08 -1.87
CA ARG A 144 -4.60 -5.97 -2.99
C ARG A 144 -3.10 -5.95 -3.23
N ASP A 145 -2.52 -7.11 -3.43
CA ASP A 145 -1.14 -7.23 -3.88
C ASP A 145 -0.95 -8.43 -4.80
N MET A 146 0.08 -8.35 -5.59
CA MET A 146 0.58 -9.44 -6.40
C MET A 146 2.08 -9.30 -6.59
N ALA A 147 2.75 -10.42 -6.78
CA ALA A 147 4.17 -10.43 -7.08
C ALA A 147 4.48 -11.32 -8.29
N THR A 148 5.53 -10.97 -9.00
CA THR A 148 6.14 -11.80 -10.03
C THR A 148 7.57 -12.11 -9.64
N SER A 149 8.07 -13.28 -10.00
CA SER A 149 9.49 -13.60 -9.87
C SER A 149 10.16 -13.62 -11.24
N HIS A 150 11.40 -13.16 -11.29
CA HIS A 150 12.24 -13.41 -12.45
C HIS A 150 12.62 -14.89 -12.47
N ALA A 151 12.72 -15.47 -13.66
CA ALA A 151 13.29 -16.81 -13.80
C ALA A 151 14.71 -16.78 -13.20
N THR A 152 15.00 -17.73 -12.33
CA THR A 152 16.38 -17.92 -11.85
C THR A 152 17.22 -18.34 -13.08
N PRO A 153 18.32 -17.65 -13.42
CA PRO A 153 19.23 -18.17 -14.45
C PRO A 153 19.69 -19.57 -14.03
N GLU A 154 19.59 -20.54 -14.94
CA GLU A 154 20.14 -21.87 -14.77
C GLU A 154 21.67 -21.83 -14.57
#